data_186eef05c0393787a68867ec5c867b6f
#
_entry.id   186eef05c0393787a68867ec5c867b6f
#
_cell.length_a   1.000
_cell.length_b   1.000
_cell.length_c   1.000
_cell.angle_alpha   90.00
_cell.angle_beta   90.00
_cell.angle_gamma   90.00
#
_symmetry.space_group_name_H-M   'P 1'
#
loop_
_entity.id
_entity.type
_entity.pdbx_description
1 polymer ?
#
loop_
_entity_poly.entity_id
_entity_poly.type
_entity_poly.pdbx_seq_one_letter_code
_entity_poly.pdbx_strand_id
1 'polypeptide(L)'
;DSKKMFVTAPAYIMTSDCNKYLLTMLNSKAMEWYLDKVSSSTGQGTNQWSKIFVEQLPIPQLPEEKRKPFEILADYLILLNDPNTLSIMEHASNEMISQQFEEVLNMMVYELYFEEHMKGKEIDVLQFINFPDICKMQTFEERRDAIQKIYYWMKEKDNPIRNRILVSATRSPNIIKRINETTH
;
A
#
# COMPACT_ATOMS: atom_id res chain seq x y z
N ASP A 1 -2.71 8.78 -16.89
CA ASP A 1 -1.99 10.04 -16.75
C ASP A 1 -2.51 11.04 -17.77
N SER A 2 -3.14 12.13 -17.32
CA SER A 2 -3.67 13.19 -18.18
C SER A 2 -2.57 14.14 -18.71
N LYS A 3 -1.34 14.02 -18.20
CA LYS A 3 -0.18 14.78 -18.63
C LYS A 3 0.72 13.88 -19.48
N LYS A 4 0.98 14.29 -20.72
CA LYS A 4 1.97 13.62 -21.57
C LYS A 4 3.35 13.77 -20.91
N MET A 5 3.81 12.74 -20.21
CA MET A 5 5.14 12.69 -19.63
C MET A 5 6.06 11.84 -20.50
N PHE A 6 7.25 12.35 -20.74
CA PHE A 6 8.33 11.60 -21.38
C PHE A 6 9.27 11.10 -20.30
N VAL A 7 9.64 9.83 -20.38
CA VAL A 7 10.66 9.24 -19.51
C VAL A 7 11.91 8.94 -20.32
N THR A 8 13.05 9.27 -19.73
CA THR A 8 14.37 8.94 -20.29
C THR A 8 14.99 7.79 -19.51
N ALA A 9 15.87 7.02 -20.16
CA ALA A 9 16.62 5.99 -19.46
C ALA A 9 17.34 6.58 -18.21
N PRO A 10 17.35 5.83 -17.08
CA PRO A 10 17.01 4.42 -16.91
C PRO A 10 15.55 4.15 -16.46
N ALA A 11 14.64 5.10 -16.60
CA ALA A 11 13.25 4.91 -16.19
C ALA A 11 12.45 4.05 -17.18
N TYR A 12 11.49 3.29 -16.66
CA TYR A 12 10.59 2.42 -17.44
C TYR A 12 9.14 2.80 -17.18
N ILE A 13 8.30 2.66 -18.21
CA ILE A 13 6.85 2.79 -18.08
C ILE A 13 6.27 1.37 -18.00
N MET A 14 5.49 1.14 -16.96
CA MET A 14 4.69 -0.08 -16.83
C MET A 14 3.22 0.26 -17.02
N THR A 15 2.51 -0.60 -17.74
CA THR A 15 1.07 -0.48 -17.97
C THR A 15 0.38 -1.80 -17.67
N SER A 16 -0.84 -1.73 -17.16
CA SER A 16 -1.69 -2.87 -16.83
C SER A 16 -3.15 -2.46 -16.96
N ASP A 17 -4.04 -3.39 -17.15
CA ASP A 17 -5.50 -3.15 -17.10
C ASP A 17 -5.98 -2.76 -15.70
N CYS A 18 -5.13 -2.95 -14.67
CA CYS A 18 -5.38 -2.64 -13.27
C CYS A 18 -4.22 -1.85 -12.65
N ASN A 19 -3.87 -0.71 -13.23
CA ASN A 19 -2.71 0.10 -12.86
C ASN A 19 -2.69 0.49 -11.37
N LYS A 20 -3.83 0.80 -10.74
CA LYS A 20 -3.89 1.17 -9.32
C LYS A 20 -3.56 -0.03 -8.42
N TYR A 21 -4.09 -1.20 -8.72
CA TYR A 21 -3.73 -2.42 -8.01
C TYR A 21 -2.24 -2.74 -8.16
N LEU A 22 -1.71 -2.66 -9.39
CA LEU A 22 -0.27 -2.84 -9.63
C LEU A 22 0.56 -1.83 -8.82
N LEU A 23 0.14 -0.56 -8.78
CA LEU A 23 0.81 0.49 -8.01
C LEU A 23 0.87 0.14 -6.52
N THR A 24 -0.24 -0.35 -5.93
CA THR A 24 -0.26 -0.75 -4.52
C THR A 24 0.66 -1.93 -4.23
N MET A 25 0.69 -2.91 -5.12
CA MET A 25 1.59 -4.07 -4.97
C MET A 25 3.06 -3.64 -5.01
N LEU A 26 3.45 -2.84 -6.01
CA LEU A 26 4.84 -2.39 -6.20
C LEU A 26 5.35 -1.48 -5.07
N ASN A 27 4.48 -0.71 -4.42
CA ASN A 27 4.84 0.16 -3.29
C ASN A 27 4.71 -0.53 -1.92
N SER A 28 4.45 -1.83 -1.87
CA SER A 28 4.37 -2.56 -0.61
C SER A 28 5.74 -3.04 -0.12
N LYS A 29 5.92 -3.09 1.19
CA LYS A 29 7.12 -3.66 1.82
C LYS A 29 7.37 -5.12 1.43
N ALA A 30 6.33 -5.89 1.14
CA ALA A 30 6.48 -7.27 0.67
C ALA A 30 7.21 -7.32 -0.67
N MET A 31 6.85 -6.43 -1.61
CA MET A 31 7.52 -6.36 -2.91
C MET A 31 8.93 -5.78 -2.80
N GLU A 32 9.14 -4.76 -1.98
CA GLU A 32 10.45 -4.22 -1.68
C GLU A 32 11.37 -5.30 -1.11
N TRP A 33 10.90 -6.03 -0.11
CA TRP A 33 11.65 -7.16 0.47
C TRP A 33 11.96 -8.25 -0.56
N TYR A 34 10.99 -8.64 -1.39
CA TYR A 34 11.22 -9.63 -2.43
C TYR A 34 12.26 -9.16 -3.43
N LEU A 35 12.13 -7.93 -3.92
CA LEU A 35 13.05 -7.34 -4.87
C LEU A 35 14.48 -7.27 -4.32
N ASP A 36 14.65 -6.90 -3.04
CA ASP A 36 15.94 -6.92 -2.35
C ASP A 36 16.59 -8.32 -2.39
N LYS A 37 15.81 -9.37 -2.15
CA LYS A 37 16.32 -10.76 -2.19
C LYS A 37 16.69 -11.21 -3.59
N VAL A 38 15.97 -10.78 -4.62
CA VAL A 38 16.26 -11.15 -6.01
C VAL A 38 17.44 -10.35 -6.56
N SER A 39 17.52 -9.05 -6.22
CA SER A 39 18.59 -8.15 -6.70
C SER A 39 19.93 -8.37 -5.98
N SER A 40 19.92 -8.71 -4.70
CA SER A 40 21.14 -8.95 -3.92
C SER A 40 21.92 -10.18 -4.41
N SER A 41 21.29 -11.09 -5.12
CA SER A 41 21.95 -12.24 -5.75
C SER A 41 22.90 -11.85 -6.91
N THR A 42 22.83 -10.61 -7.40
CA THR A 42 23.61 -10.14 -8.56
C THR A 42 24.86 -9.34 -8.20
N GLY A 43 25.15 -9.11 -6.91
CA GLY A 43 26.39 -8.44 -6.45
C GLY A 43 26.48 -6.95 -6.77
N GLN A 44 25.44 -6.31 -7.25
CA GLN A 44 25.35 -4.88 -7.47
C GLN A 44 24.73 -4.21 -6.26
N GLY A 45 25.51 -3.46 -5.49
CA GLY A 45 25.14 -2.86 -4.21
C GLY A 45 24.09 -1.73 -4.23
N THR A 46 23.29 -1.64 -5.27
CA THR A 46 22.13 -0.74 -5.38
C THR A 46 20.95 -1.53 -5.91
N ASN A 47 19.82 -1.50 -5.17
CA ASN A 47 18.57 -2.11 -5.61
C ASN A 47 18.04 -1.38 -6.85
N GLN A 48 18.52 -1.76 -8.03
CA GLN A 48 17.96 -1.24 -9.27
C GLN A 48 16.72 -2.04 -9.63
N TRP A 49 15.61 -1.35 -9.73
CA TRP A 49 14.38 -1.84 -10.34
C TRP A 49 14.58 -2.09 -11.83
N SER A 50 15.43 -3.07 -12.18
CA SER A 50 15.63 -3.42 -13.58
C SER A 50 14.44 -4.21 -14.10
N LYS A 51 14.15 -4.07 -15.39
CA LYS A 51 13.06 -4.77 -16.07
C LYS A 51 13.05 -6.27 -15.75
N ILE A 52 14.22 -6.91 -15.75
CA ILE A 52 14.37 -8.36 -15.51
C ILE A 52 13.84 -8.78 -14.14
N PHE A 53 14.04 -7.98 -13.09
CA PHE A 53 13.59 -8.29 -11.74
C PHE A 53 12.11 -7.95 -11.55
N VAL A 54 11.66 -6.84 -12.14
CA VAL A 54 10.26 -6.42 -12.05
C VAL A 54 9.32 -7.40 -12.75
N GLU A 55 9.72 -7.96 -13.88
CA GLU A 55 8.94 -8.98 -14.60
C GLU A 55 8.80 -10.31 -13.83
N GLN A 56 9.65 -10.55 -12.83
CA GLN A 56 9.61 -11.74 -11.98
C GLN A 56 8.79 -11.55 -10.70
N LEU A 57 8.27 -10.33 -10.44
CA LEU A 57 7.48 -10.07 -9.25
C LEU A 57 6.20 -10.93 -9.25
N PRO A 58 5.93 -11.68 -8.19
CA PRO A 58 4.80 -12.59 -8.13
C PRO A 58 3.49 -11.85 -7.82
N ILE A 59 3.01 -11.00 -8.73
CA ILE A 59 1.78 -10.22 -8.56
C ILE A 59 0.56 -11.13 -8.69
N PRO A 60 -0.25 -11.33 -7.64
CA PRO A 60 -1.43 -12.18 -7.70
C PRO A 60 -2.49 -11.63 -8.67
N GLN A 61 -3.03 -12.49 -9.52
CA GLN A 61 -4.16 -12.14 -10.38
C GLN A 61 -5.45 -12.27 -9.56
N LEU A 62 -6.10 -11.14 -9.31
CA LEU A 62 -7.34 -11.09 -8.51
C LEU A 62 -8.52 -10.67 -9.39
N PRO A 63 -9.73 -11.18 -9.13
CA PRO A 63 -10.96 -10.64 -9.71
C PRO A 63 -11.17 -9.19 -9.24
N GLU A 64 -11.92 -8.40 -10.02
CA GLU A 64 -12.16 -6.98 -9.77
C GLU A 64 -12.64 -6.69 -8.35
N GLU A 65 -13.59 -7.47 -7.86
CA GLU A 65 -14.15 -7.32 -6.50
C GLU A 65 -13.08 -7.39 -5.40
N LYS A 66 -12.10 -8.28 -5.56
CA LYS A 66 -10.99 -8.44 -4.60
C LYS A 66 -9.90 -7.38 -4.77
N ARG A 67 -9.76 -6.79 -5.98
CA ARG A 67 -8.81 -5.68 -6.23
C ARG A 67 -9.34 -4.34 -5.72
N LYS A 68 -10.66 -4.15 -5.74
CA LYS A 68 -11.30 -2.87 -5.44
C LYS A 68 -10.83 -2.21 -4.13
N PRO A 69 -10.69 -2.90 -2.99
CA PRO A 69 -10.16 -2.31 -1.77
C PRO A 69 -8.75 -1.72 -1.93
N PHE A 70 -7.87 -2.38 -2.68
CA PHE A 70 -6.53 -1.90 -2.97
C PHE A 70 -6.54 -0.67 -3.87
N GLU A 71 -7.39 -0.66 -4.89
CA GLU A 71 -7.54 0.47 -5.81
C GLU A 71 -8.09 1.72 -5.10
N ILE A 72 -9.05 1.54 -4.19
CA ILE A 72 -9.56 2.63 -3.35
C ILE A 72 -8.45 3.20 -2.48
N LEU A 73 -7.66 2.35 -1.84
CA LEU A 73 -6.55 2.79 -1.00
C LEU A 73 -5.44 3.47 -1.83
N ALA A 74 -5.21 3.03 -3.07
CA ALA A 74 -4.32 3.73 -3.99
C ALA A 74 -4.79 5.17 -4.24
N ASP A 75 -6.09 5.41 -4.40
CA ASP A 75 -6.64 6.75 -4.61
C ASP A 75 -6.41 7.66 -3.40
N TYR A 76 -6.53 7.14 -2.18
CA TYR A 76 -6.16 7.87 -0.94
C TYR A 76 -4.69 8.27 -0.95
N LEU A 77 -3.81 7.31 -1.22
CA LEU A 77 -2.37 7.54 -1.23
C LEU A 77 -1.94 8.49 -2.34
N ILE A 78 -2.51 8.37 -3.55
CA ILE A 78 -2.25 9.30 -4.65
C ILE A 78 -2.67 10.72 -4.27
N LEU A 79 -3.85 10.91 -3.68
CA LEU A 79 -4.31 12.22 -3.26
C LEU A 79 -3.43 12.81 -2.16
N LEU A 80 -3.07 12.03 -1.16
CA LEU A 80 -2.25 12.47 -0.03
C LEU A 80 -0.81 12.84 -0.42
N ASN A 81 -0.25 12.16 -1.43
CA ASN A 81 1.11 12.37 -1.90
C ASN A 81 1.21 13.34 -3.12
N ASP A 82 0.08 13.88 -3.62
CA ASP A 82 0.13 14.93 -4.64
C ASP A 82 0.57 16.25 -3.98
N PRO A 83 1.71 16.85 -4.41
CA PRO A 83 2.22 18.10 -3.84
C PRO A 83 1.27 19.28 -3.98
N ASN A 84 0.27 19.21 -4.86
CA ASN A 84 -0.74 20.25 -5.04
C ASN A 84 -1.97 20.03 -4.14
N THR A 85 -2.05 18.93 -3.42
CA THR A 85 -3.17 18.67 -2.53
C THR A 85 -3.08 19.55 -1.29
N LEU A 86 -4.17 20.29 -1.02
CA LEU A 86 -4.31 21.06 0.21
C LEU A 86 -4.24 20.13 1.43
N SER A 87 -3.87 20.71 2.57
CA SER A 87 -3.83 19.95 3.83
C SER A 87 -5.19 19.31 4.14
N ILE A 88 -5.17 18.01 4.35
CA ILE A 88 -6.38 17.25 4.73
C ILE A 88 -6.78 17.59 6.16
N MET A 89 -5.82 17.86 7.04
CA MET A 89 -6.05 18.13 8.47
C MET A 89 -5.18 19.29 8.95
N GLU A 90 -5.66 20.02 9.98
CA GLU A 90 -4.90 21.10 10.59
C GLU A 90 -3.73 20.59 11.47
N HIS A 91 -3.88 19.43 12.08
CA HIS A 91 -2.96 18.91 13.10
C HIS A 91 -2.13 17.69 12.65
N ALA A 92 -2.27 17.28 11.40
CA ALA A 92 -1.49 16.19 10.82
C ALA A 92 -1.14 16.53 9.37
N SER A 93 0.13 16.37 9.00
CA SER A 93 0.54 16.53 7.61
C SER A 93 -0.05 15.41 6.73
N ASN A 94 -0.21 15.68 5.43
CA ASN A 94 -0.65 14.67 4.48
C ASN A 94 0.29 13.45 4.47
N GLU A 95 1.58 13.67 4.69
CA GLU A 95 2.58 12.60 4.82
C GLU A 95 2.31 11.70 6.04
N MET A 96 2.01 12.26 7.21
CA MET A 96 1.67 11.47 8.40
C MET A 96 0.39 10.64 8.20
N ILE A 97 -0.58 11.21 7.49
CA ILE A 97 -1.82 10.52 7.13
C ILE A 97 -1.52 9.39 6.13
N SER A 98 -0.70 9.68 5.11
CA SER A 98 -0.25 8.69 4.11
C SER A 98 0.43 7.50 4.76
N GLN A 99 1.40 7.73 5.66
CA GLN A 99 2.11 6.66 6.37
C GLN A 99 1.16 5.70 7.10
N GLN A 100 0.09 6.21 7.72
CA GLN A 100 -0.90 5.35 8.37
C GLN A 100 -1.66 4.48 7.34
N PHE A 101 -2.02 5.02 6.19
CA PHE A 101 -2.66 4.24 5.11
C PHE A 101 -1.70 3.25 4.45
N GLU A 102 -0.41 3.58 4.37
CA GLU A 102 0.64 2.67 3.89
C GLU A 102 0.82 1.45 4.82
N GLU A 103 0.71 1.65 6.14
CA GLU A 103 0.69 0.52 7.08
C GLU A 103 -0.50 -0.41 6.82
N VAL A 104 -1.68 0.15 6.56
CA VAL A 104 -2.87 -0.65 6.17
C VAL A 104 -2.61 -1.39 4.87
N LEU A 105 -2.07 -0.71 3.85
CA LEU A 105 -1.72 -1.31 2.57
C LEU A 105 -0.78 -2.50 2.74
N ASN A 106 0.26 -2.35 3.53
CA ASN A 106 1.21 -3.42 3.80
C ASN A 106 0.53 -4.65 4.43
N MET A 107 -0.36 -4.43 5.41
CA MET A 107 -1.12 -5.52 6.02
C MET A 107 -2.05 -6.23 5.02
N MET A 108 -2.73 -5.46 4.14
CA MET A 108 -3.56 -6.02 3.07
C MET A 108 -2.73 -6.89 2.11
N VAL A 109 -1.54 -6.42 1.73
CA VAL A 109 -0.64 -7.17 0.85
C VAL A 109 -0.08 -8.41 1.56
N TYR A 110 0.30 -8.32 2.84
CA TYR A 110 0.72 -9.50 3.60
C TYR A 110 -0.39 -10.55 3.65
N GLU A 111 -1.65 -10.15 3.82
CA GLU A 111 -2.77 -11.08 3.83
C GLU A 111 -2.97 -11.78 2.48
N LEU A 112 -2.70 -11.12 1.35
CA LEU A 112 -2.73 -11.78 0.03
C LEU A 112 -1.74 -12.93 -0.11
N TYR A 113 -0.53 -12.78 0.47
CA TYR A 113 0.52 -13.79 0.35
C TYR A 113 0.52 -14.81 1.48
N PHE A 114 0.00 -14.46 2.64
CA PHE A 114 0.08 -15.25 3.86
C PHE A 114 -1.29 -15.38 4.55
N GLU A 115 -2.36 -15.55 3.78
CA GLU A 115 -3.75 -15.51 4.27
C GLU A 115 -3.99 -16.45 5.47
N GLU A 116 -3.65 -17.73 5.34
CA GLU A 116 -3.85 -18.71 6.43
C GLU A 116 -3.04 -18.37 7.68
N HIS A 117 -1.80 -17.89 7.48
CA HIS A 117 -0.95 -17.45 8.59
C HIS A 117 -1.55 -16.23 9.30
N MET A 118 -1.98 -15.22 8.54
CA MET A 118 -2.56 -14.00 9.08
C MET A 118 -3.85 -14.29 9.86
N LYS A 119 -4.74 -15.11 9.32
CA LYS A 119 -5.95 -15.57 10.00
C LYS A 119 -5.65 -16.40 11.24
N GLY A 120 -4.72 -17.33 11.16
CA GLY A 120 -4.30 -18.16 12.29
C GLY A 120 -3.63 -17.37 13.43
N LYS A 121 -3.13 -16.17 13.14
CA LYS A 121 -2.56 -15.23 14.12
C LYS A 121 -3.51 -14.09 14.50
N GLU A 122 -4.72 -14.07 13.95
CA GLU A 122 -5.73 -13.02 14.18
C GLU A 122 -5.19 -11.61 13.86
N ILE A 123 -4.46 -11.49 12.74
CA ILE A 123 -3.88 -10.25 12.24
C ILE A 123 -4.30 -9.93 10.81
N ASP A 124 -5.26 -10.66 10.26
CA ASP A 124 -5.93 -10.43 8.99
C ASP A 124 -6.73 -9.12 9.03
N VAL A 125 -6.71 -8.33 7.95
CA VAL A 125 -7.31 -6.99 7.91
C VAL A 125 -8.35 -6.81 6.81
N LEU A 126 -8.29 -7.56 5.71
CA LEU A 126 -9.11 -7.35 4.51
C LEU A 126 -10.61 -7.33 4.79
N GLN A 127 -11.09 -8.14 5.73
CA GLN A 127 -12.49 -8.18 6.12
C GLN A 127 -13.01 -6.88 6.78
N PHE A 128 -12.11 -6.01 7.26
CA PHE A 128 -12.44 -4.74 7.91
C PHE A 128 -12.27 -3.54 6.98
N ILE A 129 -11.73 -3.76 5.76
CA ILE A 129 -11.51 -2.69 4.79
C ILE A 129 -12.82 -2.38 4.06
N ASN A 130 -13.46 -1.31 4.50
CA ASN A 130 -14.66 -0.77 3.87
C ASN A 130 -14.54 0.76 3.74
N PHE A 131 -13.51 1.18 2.99
CA PHE A 131 -13.22 2.59 2.79
C PHE A 131 -14.10 3.18 1.68
N PRO A 132 -14.59 4.42 1.85
CA PRO A 132 -15.33 5.11 0.80
C PRO A 132 -14.51 5.28 -0.48
N ASP A 133 -15.15 5.09 -1.63
CA ASP A 133 -14.52 5.33 -2.95
C ASP A 133 -14.49 6.84 -3.24
N ILE A 134 -13.36 7.49 -2.96
CA ILE A 134 -13.20 8.94 -3.13
C ILE A 134 -13.19 9.37 -4.59
N CYS A 135 -12.97 8.47 -5.54
CA CYS A 135 -13.08 8.77 -6.97
C CYS A 135 -14.53 9.03 -7.42
N LYS A 136 -15.53 8.58 -6.66
CA LYS A 136 -16.95 8.84 -6.92
C LYS A 136 -17.43 10.18 -6.35
N MET A 137 -16.60 10.85 -5.56
CA MET A 137 -16.93 12.12 -4.91
C MET A 137 -16.61 13.29 -5.86
N GLN A 138 -17.49 14.29 -5.87
CA GLN A 138 -17.42 15.38 -6.81
C GLN A 138 -16.45 16.49 -6.38
N THR A 139 -16.41 16.78 -5.08
CA THR A 139 -15.63 17.90 -4.54
C THR A 139 -14.41 17.43 -3.76
N PHE A 140 -13.44 18.33 -3.57
CA PHE A 140 -12.29 18.08 -2.72
C PHE A 140 -12.72 17.94 -1.24
N GLU A 141 -13.68 18.74 -0.80
CA GLU A 141 -14.24 18.73 0.54
C GLU A 141 -14.82 17.36 0.89
N GLU A 142 -15.61 16.75 0.01
CA GLU A 142 -16.15 15.41 0.20
C GLU A 142 -15.04 14.37 0.36
N ARG A 143 -14.01 14.44 -0.48
CA ARG A 143 -12.84 13.52 -0.41
C ARG A 143 -12.06 13.72 0.88
N ARG A 144 -11.79 14.97 1.25
CA ARG A 144 -11.13 15.34 2.49
C ARG A 144 -11.87 14.78 3.70
N ASP A 145 -13.17 15.03 3.79
CA ASP A 145 -14.02 14.60 4.92
C ASP A 145 -14.07 13.07 5.02
N ALA A 146 -14.10 12.37 3.89
CA ALA A 146 -14.02 10.91 3.86
C ALA A 146 -12.69 10.39 4.41
N ILE A 147 -11.57 10.97 4.00
CA ILE A 147 -10.24 10.61 4.49
C ILE A 147 -10.10 10.91 5.98
N GLN A 148 -10.52 12.10 6.42
CA GLN A 148 -10.51 12.47 7.84
C GLN A 148 -11.30 11.47 8.69
N LYS A 149 -12.51 11.11 8.25
CA LYS A 149 -13.37 10.15 8.96
C LYS A 149 -12.69 8.80 9.14
N ILE A 150 -12.09 8.26 8.08
CA ILE A 150 -11.37 6.98 8.16
C ILE A 150 -10.12 7.09 9.02
N TYR A 151 -9.36 8.20 8.89
CA TYR A 151 -8.17 8.43 9.71
C TYR A 151 -8.51 8.44 11.21
N TYR A 152 -9.54 9.19 11.62
CA TYR A 152 -9.97 9.24 13.02
C TYR A 152 -10.51 7.90 13.50
N TRP A 153 -11.32 7.22 12.67
CA TRP A 153 -11.79 5.87 12.99
C TRP A 153 -10.63 4.90 13.24
N MET A 154 -9.57 4.97 12.43
CA MET A 154 -8.37 4.16 12.67
C MET A 154 -7.58 4.54 13.92
N LYS A 155 -7.83 5.71 14.54
CA LYS A 155 -7.22 6.09 15.83
C LYS A 155 -8.00 5.58 17.03
N GLU A 156 -9.22 5.14 16.86
CA GLU A 156 -10.04 4.60 17.96
C GLU A 156 -9.36 3.39 18.61
N LYS A 157 -9.47 3.31 19.95
CA LYS A 157 -8.81 2.26 20.73
C LYS A 157 -9.24 0.85 20.31
N ASP A 158 -10.53 0.68 19.99
CA ASP A 158 -11.13 -0.61 19.65
C ASP A 158 -11.17 -0.88 18.13
N ASN A 159 -10.46 -0.05 17.33
CA ASN A 159 -10.40 -0.24 15.90
C ASN A 159 -9.68 -1.56 15.54
N PRO A 160 -10.34 -2.44 14.77
CA PRO A 160 -9.81 -3.76 14.47
C PRO A 160 -8.54 -3.72 13.59
N ILE A 161 -8.44 -2.78 12.66
CA ILE A 161 -7.27 -2.66 11.77
C ILE A 161 -6.07 -2.17 12.59
N ARG A 162 -6.25 -1.07 13.34
CA ARG A 162 -5.20 -0.52 14.22
C ARG A 162 -4.63 -1.58 15.16
N ASN A 163 -5.51 -2.31 15.84
CA ASN A 163 -5.08 -3.30 16.84
C ASN A 163 -4.31 -4.45 16.20
N ARG A 164 -4.66 -4.87 14.98
CA ARG A 164 -3.95 -5.88 14.22
C ARG A 164 -2.57 -5.39 13.73
N ILE A 165 -2.47 -4.16 13.27
CA ILE A 165 -1.20 -3.54 12.90
C ILE A 165 -0.25 -3.52 14.11
N LEU A 166 -0.71 -3.05 15.26
CA LEU A 166 0.11 -2.94 16.48
C LEU A 166 0.70 -4.27 16.97
N VAL A 167 -0.03 -5.37 16.82
CA VAL A 167 0.43 -6.68 17.28
C VAL A 167 1.07 -7.52 16.18
N SER A 168 1.03 -7.08 14.93
CA SER A 168 1.43 -7.87 13.76
C SER A 168 2.87 -8.37 13.83
N ALA A 169 3.82 -7.49 14.14
CA ALA A 169 5.23 -7.85 14.25
C ALA A 169 5.48 -8.86 15.40
N THR A 170 4.76 -8.72 16.52
CA THR A 170 4.89 -9.62 17.67
C THR A 170 4.27 -10.99 17.40
N ARG A 171 3.11 -11.02 16.75
CA ARG A 171 2.40 -12.28 16.41
C ARG A 171 3.01 -13.01 15.21
N SER A 172 3.72 -12.27 14.34
CA SER A 172 4.36 -12.80 13.14
C SER A 172 5.85 -12.42 13.05
N PRO A 173 6.69 -12.89 14.00
CA PRO A 173 8.11 -12.53 14.04
C PRO A 173 8.89 -13.08 12.85
N ASN A 174 8.50 -14.22 12.31
CA ASN A 174 9.22 -14.89 11.22
C ASN A 174 8.84 -14.37 9.82
N ILE A 175 7.74 -13.64 9.67
CA ILE A 175 7.28 -13.10 8.40
C ILE A 175 7.21 -11.58 8.49
N ILE A 176 6.19 -11.00 9.12
CA ILE A 176 5.94 -9.56 9.09
C ILE A 176 7.08 -8.77 9.72
N LYS A 177 7.52 -9.17 10.93
CA LYS A 177 8.63 -8.48 11.58
C LYS A 177 9.89 -8.54 10.73
N ARG A 178 10.21 -9.70 10.15
CA ARG A 178 11.39 -9.88 9.29
C ARG A 178 11.33 -9.05 8.01
N ILE A 179 10.17 -8.94 7.38
CA ILE A 179 9.99 -8.08 6.20
C ILE A 179 10.21 -6.62 6.61
N ASN A 180 9.56 -6.16 7.67
CA ASN A 180 9.65 -4.77 8.14
C ASN A 180 11.06 -4.36 8.60
N GLU A 181 11.88 -5.28 9.09
CA GLU A 181 13.26 -5.00 9.52
C GLU A 181 14.27 -4.95 8.36
N THR A 182 13.93 -5.51 7.21
CA THR A 182 14.81 -5.54 6.02
C THR A 182 14.48 -4.48 4.98
N THR A 183 13.32 -3.85 5.07
CA THR A 183 12.94 -2.71 4.22
C THR A 183 13.36 -1.40 4.88
N HIS A 184 14.02 -0.54 4.13
CA HIS A 184 14.58 0.76 4.60
C HIS A 184 13.71 1.94 4.25
#